data_d70c48502809e03821853f9b1bb19d31
#
_entry.id   d70c48502809e03821853f9b1bb19d31
#
_cell.length_a   1.000
_cell.length_b   1.000
_cell.length_c   1.000
_cell.angle_alpha   90.00
_cell.angle_beta   90.00
_cell.angle_gamma   90.00
#
_symmetry.space_group_name_H-M   'P 1'
#
loop_
_entity.id
_entity.type
_entity.pdbx_description
1 polymer ?
#
loop_
_entity_poly.entity_id
_entity_poly.type
_entity_poly.pdbx_seq_one_letter_code
_entity_poly.pdbx_strand_id
1 'polypeptide(L)'
;KTFSTKVNKNKKKFYCLEMFPYPSGKIHMGHVRNYTIGDVLARYKALQGFNVLHPMGWDSFGMPAENAARQNNLDPKIWTETNIAKMKSQLKRLGLSIDWDREISTCSEAYYKHQQRFFLELLEKKLVYRKENYVNWDPVDETVLANEQVIDGRGWRSGALVERKKLNQWFFKISQFSQELLDGLDRLNSWPNKVKTMQKNWIGKSFGSEIDFKVEGTLPVKNIKCFTTRPDTLFGFSFLALSIDHKISEFFKEDENFTKFKEECSKTGTTEEAIAVGEKIGFRTNLKAINPFNPEHKVPVYFANFVLMDYGFGAVFGCPAHDQRDFDFAKKYNLEIKTVVKPHEKDENFKVTDEAYPGPGIIINSEFLNGLEAPNDSVVKTIDILEKKKLGKKKINFRLK
;
A
#
# COMPACT_ATOMS: atom_id res chain seq x y z
N LYS A 1 -10.52 -21.96 -40.04
CA LYS A 1 -9.94 -22.84 -38.95
C LYS A 1 -8.41 -23.01 -39.05
N THR A 2 -7.72 -22.17 -39.78
CA THR A 2 -6.26 -22.30 -40.05
C THR A 2 -5.43 -22.20 -38.77
N PHE A 3 -5.90 -21.47 -37.77
CA PHE A 3 -5.18 -21.22 -36.51
C PHE A 3 -5.81 -21.93 -35.30
N SER A 4 -6.74 -22.84 -35.50
CA SER A 4 -7.32 -23.63 -34.42
C SER A 4 -6.32 -24.64 -33.87
N THR A 5 -6.08 -24.61 -32.57
CA THR A 5 -5.07 -25.43 -31.89
C THR A 5 -5.69 -26.74 -31.40
N LYS A 6 -5.18 -27.86 -31.89
CA LYS A 6 -5.53 -29.20 -31.39
C LYS A 6 -4.40 -29.74 -30.52
N VAL A 7 -4.78 -30.51 -29.48
CA VAL A 7 -3.78 -31.16 -28.64
C VAL A 7 -2.96 -32.14 -29.47
N ASN A 8 -1.64 -31.94 -29.53
CA ASN A 8 -0.69 -32.81 -30.20
C ASN A 8 0.49 -33.10 -29.26
N LYS A 9 0.56 -34.33 -28.76
CA LYS A 9 1.62 -34.77 -27.83
C LYS A 9 3.00 -34.85 -28.45
N ASN A 10 3.09 -34.96 -29.79
CA ASN A 10 4.35 -35.14 -30.53
C ASN A 10 5.00 -33.79 -30.92
N LYS A 11 4.34 -32.68 -30.70
CA LYS A 11 4.88 -31.34 -30.97
C LYS A 11 5.20 -30.60 -29.68
N LYS A 12 6.32 -29.85 -29.70
CA LYS A 12 6.63 -28.90 -28.61
C LYS A 12 5.52 -27.85 -28.51
N LYS A 13 5.08 -27.59 -27.31
CA LYS A 13 4.03 -26.58 -27.02
C LYS A 13 4.64 -25.19 -27.00
N PHE A 14 3.90 -24.23 -27.51
CA PHE A 14 4.19 -22.82 -27.34
C PHE A 14 2.88 -22.07 -27.03
N TYR A 15 2.91 -21.29 -25.97
CA TYR A 15 1.77 -20.46 -25.55
C TYR A 15 2.11 -19.01 -25.83
N CYS A 16 1.38 -18.37 -26.75
CA CYS A 16 1.50 -16.96 -27.06
C CYS A 16 0.31 -16.23 -26.43
N LEU A 17 0.60 -15.40 -25.43
CA LEU A 17 -0.41 -14.65 -24.69
C LEU A 17 -0.08 -13.17 -24.73
N GLU A 18 -0.99 -12.38 -25.25
CA GLU A 18 -1.02 -10.94 -25.06
C GLU A 18 -2.04 -10.57 -23.98
N MET A 19 -1.95 -9.34 -23.48
CA MET A 19 -2.91 -8.80 -22.56
C MET A 19 -4.29 -8.68 -23.24
N PHE A 20 -5.31 -9.27 -22.63
CA PHE A 20 -6.69 -9.20 -23.11
C PHE A 20 -7.21 -7.77 -23.05
N PRO A 21 -7.94 -7.28 -24.08
CA PRO A 21 -8.47 -5.95 -24.08
C PRO A 21 -9.71 -5.81 -23.20
N TYR A 22 -9.91 -4.62 -22.67
CA TYR A 22 -11.20 -4.20 -22.16
C TYR A 22 -12.16 -3.90 -23.32
N PRO A 23 -13.39 -4.41 -23.33
CA PRO A 23 -14.36 -4.14 -24.39
C PRO A 23 -15.02 -2.77 -24.20
N SER A 24 -14.23 -1.69 -24.30
CA SER A 24 -14.64 -0.31 -24.03
C SER A 24 -15.01 0.50 -25.28
N GLY A 25 -15.07 -0.13 -26.46
CA GLY A 25 -15.45 0.58 -27.68
C GLY A 25 -14.84 0.02 -28.97
N LYS A 26 -13.84 0.72 -29.53
CA LYS A 26 -13.14 0.32 -30.76
C LYS A 26 -11.68 -0.02 -30.43
N ILE A 27 -11.04 -0.85 -31.27
CA ILE A 27 -9.59 -1.01 -31.21
C ILE A 27 -8.90 0.30 -31.60
N HIS A 28 -7.71 0.50 -31.07
CA HIS A 28 -6.82 1.61 -31.41
C HIS A 28 -5.40 1.09 -31.71
N MET A 29 -4.51 1.97 -32.13
CA MET A 29 -3.15 1.59 -32.54
C MET A 29 -2.36 0.82 -31.46
N GLY A 30 -2.62 1.07 -30.19
CA GLY A 30 -2.03 0.28 -29.09
C GLY A 30 -2.42 -1.19 -29.15
N HIS A 31 -3.67 -1.51 -29.45
CA HIS A 31 -4.14 -2.89 -29.67
C HIS A 31 -3.47 -3.50 -30.90
N VAL A 32 -3.42 -2.75 -32.02
CA VAL A 32 -2.78 -3.22 -33.25
C VAL A 32 -1.32 -3.58 -32.98
N ARG A 33 -0.57 -2.68 -32.33
CA ARG A 33 0.84 -2.92 -31.99
C ARG A 33 1.01 -4.17 -31.13
N ASN A 34 0.26 -4.28 -30.03
CA ASN A 34 0.36 -5.37 -29.09
C ASN A 34 0.11 -6.73 -29.75
N TYR A 35 -1.03 -6.85 -30.44
CA TYR A 35 -1.43 -8.13 -31.05
C TYR A 35 -0.65 -8.49 -32.31
N THR A 36 -0.10 -7.52 -33.04
CA THR A 36 0.80 -7.80 -34.18
C THR A 36 2.12 -8.39 -33.71
N ILE A 37 2.68 -7.92 -32.59
CA ILE A 37 3.91 -8.47 -32.02
C ILE A 37 3.71 -9.96 -31.65
N GLY A 38 2.63 -10.27 -30.95
CA GLY A 38 2.30 -11.65 -30.60
C GLY A 38 1.99 -12.52 -31.84
N ASP A 39 1.28 -11.97 -32.82
CA ASP A 39 0.97 -12.66 -34.08
C ASP A 39 2.22 -13.08 -34.85
N VAL A 40 3.19 -12.18 -34.96
CA VAL A 40 4.49 -12.49 -35.62
C VAL A 40 5.19 -13.64 -34.88
N LEU A 41 5.23 -13.58 -33.55
CA LEU A 41 5.86 -14.63 -32.76
C LEU A 41 5.10 -15.96 -32.86
N ALA A 42 3.77 -15.94 -32.80
CA ALA A 42 2.93 -17.13 -32.94
C ALA A 42 3.16 -17.82 -34.31
N ARG A 43 3.15 -17.05 -35.40
CA ARG A 43 3.40 -17.56 -36.75
C ARG A 43 4.80 -18.10 -36.88
N TYR A 44 5.81 -17.41 -36.41
CA TYR A 44 7.18 -17.84 -36.41
C TYR A 44 7.36 -19.20 -35.71
N LYS A 45 6.79 -19.33 -34.52
CA LYS A 45 6.83 -20.61 -33.79
C LYS A 45 6.05 -21.72 -34.47
N ALA A 46 4.93 -21.43 -35.09
CA ALA A 46 4.20 -22.40 -35.89
C ALA A 46 5.01 -22.91 -37.08
N LEU A 47 5.72 -22.02 -37.79
CA LEU A 47 6.63 -22.37 -38.87
C LEU A 47 7.82 -23.24 -38.42
N GLN A 48 8.27 -23.05 -37.16
CA GLN A 48 9.27 -23.92 -36.54
C GLN A 48 8.70 -25.29 -36.07
N GLY A 49 7.44 -25.60 -36.34
CA GLY A 49 6.83 -26.88 -36.04
C GLY A 49 6.24 -27.00 -34.62
N PHE A 50 6.21 -25.90 -33.85
CA PHE A 50 5.55 -25.92 -32.54
C PHE A 50 4.03 -26.06 -32.65
N ASN A 51 3.42 -26.64 -31.62
CA ASN A 51 1.98 -26.60 -31.42
C ASN A 51 1.65 -25.29 -30.65
N VAL A 52 1.21 -24.26 -31.37
CA VAL A 52 1.03 -22.93 -30.83
C VAL A 52 -0.41 -22.76 -30.35
N LEU A 53 -0.57 -22.36 -29.09
CA LEU A 53 -1.83 -21.85 -28.54
C LEU A 53 -1.74 -20.30 -28.52
N HIS A 54 -2.55 -19.64 -29.33
CA HIS A 54 -2.66 -18.19 -29.44
C HIS A 54 -4.12 -17.77 -29.22
N PRO A 55 -4.59 -17.71 -27.95
CA PRO A 55 -5.99 -17.45 -27.64
C PRO A 55 -6.29 -15.96 -27.63
N MET A 56 -7.58 -15.63 -27.61
CA MET A 56 -8.09 -14.29 -27.34
C MET A 56 -9.09 -14.35 -26.19
N GLY A 57 -9.13 -13.29 -25.41
CA GLY A 57 -10.11 -13.10 -24.37
C GLY A 57 -10.52 -11.63 -24.21
N TRP A 58 -11.53 -11.42 -23.39
CA TRP A 58 -12.07 -10.09 -23.10
C TRP A 58 -12.06 -9.90 -21.58
N ASP A 59 -11.34 -8.91 -21.11
CA ASP A 59 -11.40 -8.47 -19.71
C ASP A 59 -12.66 -7.60 -19.54
N SER A 60 -13.77 -8.27 -19.30
CA SER A 60 -15.11 -7.73 -19.51
C SER A 60 -15.91 -7.51 -18.24
N PHE A 61 -15.31 -7.75 -17.08
CA PHE A 61 -15.85 -7.31 -15.81
C PHE A 61 -15.27 -5.95 -15.39
N GLY A 62 -16.02 -5.26 -14.52
CA GLY A 62 -15.53 -4.16 -13.74
C GLY A 62 -16.07 -2.80 -14.13
N MET A 63 -15.71 -1.83 -13.31
CA MET A 63 -16.23 -0.47 -13.34
C MET A 63 -16.07 0.28 -14.69
N PRO A 64 -15.01 0.10 -15.49
CA PRO A 64 -14.91 0.81 -16.76
C PRO A 64 -16.08 0.53 -17.72
N ALA A 65 -16.50 -0.74 -17.82
CA ALA A 65 -17.64 -1.12 -18.66
C ALA A 65 -18.97 -0.64 -18.07
N GLU A 66 -19.16 -0.82 -16.75
CA GLU A 66 -20.38 -0.39 -16.05
C GLU A 66 -20.58 1.13 -16.13
N ASN A 67 -19.51 1.88 -15.96
CA ASN A 67 -19.59 3.34 -16.01
C ASN A 67 -19.81 3.88 -17.42
N ALA A 68 -19.18 3.27 -18.43
CA ALA A 68 -19.45 3.61 -19.82
C ALA A 68 -20.91 3.32 -20.19
N ALA A 69 -21.47 2.22 -19.68
CA ALA A 69 -22.87 1.88 -19.87
C ALA A 69 -23.80 2.90 -19.18
N ARG A 70 -23.52 3.29 -17.93
CA ARG A 70 -24.27 4.35 -17.21
C ARG A 70 -24.25 5.68 -17.98
N GLN A 71 -23.09 6.13 -18.43
CA GLN A 71 -22.94 7.37 -19.20
C GLN A 71 -23.73 7.37 -20.50
N ASN A 72 -23.94 6.21 -21.10
CA ASN A 72 -24.68 6.05 -22.34
C ASN A 72 -26.14 5.59 -22.12
N ASN A 73 -26.60 5.50 -20.87
CA ASN A 73 -27.95 5.02 -20.52
C ASN A 73 -28.25 3.62 -21.08
N LEU A 74 -27.28 2.71 -21.03
CA LEU A 74 -27.36 1.35 -21.56
C LEU A 74 -27.18 0.32 -20.45
N ASP A 75 -27.72 -0.87 -20.64
CA ASP A 75 -27.41 -2.02 -19.81
C ASP A 75 -25.93 -2.43 -19.96
N PRO A 76 -25.17 -2.64 -18.87
CA PRO A 76 -23.76 -3.02 -18.93
C PRO A 76 -23.48 -4.28 -19.74
N LYS A 77 -24.37 -5.28 -19.71
CA LYS A 77 -24.24 -6.50 -20.50
C LYS A 77 -24.34 -6.21 -21.99
N ILE A 78 -25.39 -5.48 -22.40
CA ILE A 78 -25.63 -5.12 -23.81
C ILE A 78 -24.45 -4.30 -24.33
N TRP A 79 -24.01 -3.31 -23.58
CA TRP A 79 -22.84 -2.49 -23.90
C TRP A 79 -21.60 -3.34 -24.13
N THR A 80 -21.29 -4.23 -23.20
CA THR A 80 -20.10 -5.09 -23.21
C THR A 80 -20.14 -6.04 -24.40
N GLU A 81 -21.24 -6.77 -24.60
CA GLU A 81 -21.41 -7.72 -25.71
C GLU A 81 -21.33 -7.05 -27.08
N THR A 82 -21.91 -5.85 -27.22
CA THR A 82 -21.85 -5.06 -28.44
C THR A 82 -20.41 -4.63 -28.76
N ASN A 83 -19.66 -4.20 -27.75
CA ASN A 83 -18.27 -3.80 -27.94
C ASN A 83 -17.37 -5.00 -28.25
N ILE A 84 -17.56 -6.14 -27.60
CA ILE A 84 -16.86 -7.40 -27.91
C ILE A 84 -17.08 -7.76 -29.38
N ALA A 85 -18.31 -7.78 -29.85
CA ALA A 85 -18.63 -8.12 -31.24
C ALA A 85 -17.94 -7.17 -32.21
N LYS A 86 -17.95 -5.86 -31.95
CA LYS A 86 -17.30 -4.84 -32.74
C LYS A 86 -15.78 -4.98 -32.81
N MET A 87 -15.14 -5.08 -31.64
CA MET A 87 -13.68 -5.24 -31.54
C MET A 87 -13.22 -6.55 -32.16
N LYS A 88 -13.95 -7.64 -31.97
CA LYS A 88 -13.70 -8.94 -32.59
C LYS A 88 -13.73 -8.85 -34.12
N SER A 89 -14.73 -8.16 -34.67
CA SER A 89 -14.82 -7.92 -36.11
C SER A 89 -13.60 -7.15 -36.63
N GLN A 90 -13.15 -6.13 -35.92
CA GLN A 90 -11.97 -5.33 -36.27
C GLN A 90 -10.68 -6.15 -36.20
N LEU A 91 -10.48 -6.94 -35.12
CA LEU A 91 -9.32 -7.82 -34.96
C LEU A 91 -9.26 -8.92 -36.06
N LYS A 92 -10.41 -9.48 -36.43
CA LYS A 92 -10.48 -10.44 -37.54
C LYS A 92 -10.06 -9.83 -38.88
N ARG A 93 -10.36 -8.56 -39.12
CA ARG A 93 -9.92 -7.85 -40.33
C ARG A 93 -8.42 -7.66 -40.43
N LEU A 94 -7.70 -7.64 -39.29
CA LEU A 94 -6.24 -7.60 -39.24
C LEU A 94 -5.60 -8.95 -39.66
N GLY A 95 -6.38 -10.02 -39.72
CA GLY A 95 -5.89 -11.34 -40.16
C GLY A 95 -4.95 -12.01 -39.15
N LEU A 96 -5.05 -11.68 -37.87
CA LEU A 96 -4.20 -12.24 -36.80
C LEU A 96 -4.41 -13.76 -36.65
N SER A 97 -3.36 -14.47 -36.26
CA SER A 97 -3.34 -15.94 -36.08
C SER A 97 -3.97 -16.39 -34.76
N ILE A 98 -5.06 -15.76 -34.35
CA ILE A 98 -5.77 -16.03 -33.13
C ILE A 98 -6.64 -17.27 -33.27
N ASP A 99 -6.61 -18.15 -32.27
CA ASP A 99 -7.52 -19.28 -32.13
C ASP A 99 -8.85 -18.84 -31.52
N TRP A 100 -9.77 -18.39 -32.37
CA TRP A 100 -11.11 -17.92 -31.98
C TRP A 100 -12.01 -19.01 -31.39
N ASP A 101 -11.68 -20.30 -31.56
CA ASP A 101 -12.41 -21.39 -30.91
C ASP A 101 -12.12 -21.46 -29.41
N ARG A 102 -11.08 -20.76 -28.96
CA ARG A 102 -10.66 -20.64 -27.54
C ARG A 102 -10.85 -19.25 -26.98
N GLU A 103 -11.75 -18.48 -27.59
CA GLU A 103 -12.16 -17.19 -27.06
C GLU A 103 -12.85 -17.34 -25.71
N ILE A 104 -12.50 -16.46 -24.79
CA ILE A 104 -13.11 -16.36 -23.47
C ILE A 104 -13.58 -14.95 -23.14
N SER A 105 -14.54 -14.83 -22.24
CA SER A 105 -14.97 -13.56 -21.67
C SER A 105 -15.04 -13.70 -20.16
N THR A 106 -14.36 -12.83 -19.42
CA THR A 106 -14.26 -12.94 -17.97
C THR A 106 -15.59 -12.74 -17.26
N CYS A 107 -16.56 -12.04 -17.90
CA CYS A 107 -17.91 -11.87 -17.37
C CYS A 107 -18.89 -13.03 -17.72
N SER A 108 -18.44 -14.05 -18.46
CA SER A 108 -19.29 -15.21 -18.75
C SER A 108 -19.37 -16.17 -17.56
N GLU A 109 -20.54 -16.75 -17.34
CA GLU A 109 -20.74 -17.79 -16.30
C GLU A 109 -19.77 -18.96 -16.47
N ALA A 110 -19.52 -19.36 -17.71
CA ALA A 110 -18.56 -20.42 -18.03
C ALA A 110 -17.15 -20.11 -17.53
N TYR A 111 -16.79 -18.85 -17.40
CA TYR A 111 -15.49 -18.40 -16.89
C TYR A 111 -15.52 -18.17 -15.37
N TYR A 112 -16.39 -17.30 -14.87
CA TYR A 112 -16.33 -16.87 -13.47
C TYR A 112 -16.74 -17.96 -12.47
N LYS A 113 -17.48 -18.99 -12.87
CA LYS A 113 -17.72 -20.14 -12.00
C LYS A 113 -16.44 -20.79 -11.48
N HIS A 114 -15.35 -20.76 -12.26
CA HIS A 114 -14.06 -21.29 -11.86
C HIS A 114 -13.37 -20.37 -10.84
N GLN A 115 -13.55 -19.06 -10.98
CA GLN A 115 -13.07 -18.10 -9.98
C GLN A 115 -13.83 -18.24 -8.66
N GLN A 116 -15.16 -18.42 -8.72
CA GLN A 116 -15.97 -18.66 -7.52
C GLN A 116 -15.55 -19.95 -6.80
N ARG A 117 -15.32 -21.03 -7.54
CA ARG A 117 -14.79 -22.26 -6.97
C ARG A 117 -13.44 -22.06 -6.31
N PHE A 118 -12.51 -21.39 -6.98
CA PHE A 118 -11.20 -21.08 -6.44
C PHE A 118 -11.29 -20.24 -5.16
N PHE A 119 -12.19 -19.26 -5.14
CA PHE A 119 -12.46 -18.47 -3.93
C PHE A 119 -12.90 -19.35 -2.75
N LEU A 120 -13.79 -20.31 -2.98
CA LEU A 120 -14.24 -21.24 -1.95
C LEU A 120 -13.10 -22.12 -1.44
N GLU A 121 -12.24 -22.61 -2.32
CA GLU A 121 -11.04 -23.38 -1.94
C GLU A 121 -10.07 -22.54 -1.07
N LEU A 122 -9.92 -21.23 -1.37
CA LEU A 122 -9.12 -20.31 -0.55
C LEU A 122 -9.80 -20.05 0.82
N LEU A 123 -11.12 -19.96 0.85
CA LEU A 123 -11.88 -19.78 2.10
C LEU A 123 -11.74 -21.01 3.01
N GLU A 124 -11.87 -22.22 2.49
CA GLU A 124 -11.64 -23.48 3.21
C GLU A 124 -10.23 -23.54 3.80
N LYS A 125 -9.24 -23.09 3.05
CA LYS A 125 -7.83 -22.98 3.50
C LYS A 125 -7.59 -21.82 4.46
N LYS A 126 -8.62 -21.05 4.83
CA LYS A 126 -8.55 -19.88 5.70
C LYS A 126 -7.60 -18.78 5.18
N LEU A 127 -7.40 -18.72 3.87
CA LEU A 127 -6.62 -17.69 3.18
C LEU A 127 -7.45 -16.46 2.84
N VAL A 128 -8.77 -16.56 3.00
CA VAL A 128 -9.73 -15.46 2.84
C VAL A 128 -10.52 -15.31 4.12
N TYR A 129 -10.84 -14.07 4.51
CA TYR A 129 -11.61 -13.75 5.71
C TYR A 129 -12.44 -12.49 5.52
N ARG A 130 -13.46 -12.30 6.35
CA ARG A 130 -14.25 -11.07 6.38
C ARG A 130 -13.83 -10.21 7.57
N LYS A 131 -13.77 -8.90 7.34
CA LYS A 131 -13.43 -7.92 8.36
C LYS A 131 -14.11 -6.60 8.06
N GLU A 132 -14.57 -5.92 9.09
CA GLU A 132 -14.93 -4.51 8.98
C GLU A 132 -13.67 -3.65 8.82
N ASN A 133 -13.70 -2.78 7.82
CA ASN A 133 -12.62 -1.83 7.59
C ASN A 133 -13.18 -0.50 7.07
N TYR A 134 -12.45 0.57 7.30
CA TYR A 134 -12.73 1.84 6.66
C TYR A 134 -12.30 1.79 5.20
N VAL A 135 -13.18 2.28 4.34
CA VAL A 135 -12.97 2.38 2.89
C VAL A 135 -13.23 3.80 2.44
N ASN A 136 -12.61 4.17 1.34
CA ASN A 136 -12.95 5.41 0.63
C ASN A 136 -14.23 5.15 -0.16
N TRP A 137 -15.32 5.81 0.21
CA TRP A 137 -16.62 5.69 -0.44
C TRP A 137 -16.89 6.91 -1.29
N ASP A 138 -17.20 6.67 -2.55
CA ASP A 138 -17.70 7.70 -3.47
C ASP A 138 -19.23 7.72 -3.41
N PRO A 139 -19.86 8.80 -2.91
CA PRO A 139 -21.30 8.84 -2.74
C PRO A 139 -22.06 9.05 -4.09
N VAL A 140 -21.37 9.51 -5.14
CA VAL A 140 -21.96 9.73 -6.47
C VAL A 140 -21.87 8.47 -7.32
N ASP A 141 -20.72 7.83 -7.33
CA ASP A 141 -20.52 6.56 -8.04
C ASP A 141 -21.01 5.34 -7.22
N GLU A 142 -21.40 5.56 -5.95
CA GLU A 142 -21.86 4.51 -4.99
C GLU A 142 -20.94 3.32 -4.94
N THR A 143 -19.62 3.60 -4.85
CA THR A 143 -18.58 2.57 -4.92
C THR A 143 -17.43 2.84 -3.96
N VAL A 144 -16.68 1.76 -3.67
CA VAL A 144 -15.42 1.84 -2.92
C VAL A 144 -14.29 2.20 -3.88
N LEU A 145 -13.49 3.19 -3.49
CA LEU A 145 -12.31 3.61 -4.23
C LEU A 145 -11.03 3.09 -3.55
N ALA A 146 -10.09 2.61 -4.37
CA ALA A 146 -8.71 2.40 -3.93
C ALA A 146 -8.04 3.74 -3.60
N ASN A 147 -6.97 3.72 -2.80
CA ASN A 147 -6.29 4.97 -2.42
C ASN A 147 -5.81 5.76 -3.64
N GLU A 148 -5.34 5.07 -4.67
CA GLU A 148 -4.86 5.66 -5.94
C GLU A 148 -5.98 6.32 -6.76
N GLN A 149 -7.23 6.03 -6.43
CA GLN A 149 -8.42 6.60 -7.07
C GLN A 149 -8.98 7.83 -6.32
N VAL A 150 -8.32 8.24 -5.25
CA VAL A 150 -8.66 9.44 -4.49
C VAL A 150 -7.61 10.51 -4.75
N ILE A 151 -8.01 11.60 -5.38
CA ILE A 151 -7.15 12.75 -5.71
C ILE A 151 -7.68 13.96 -4.96
N ASP A 152 -6.86 14.57 -4.13
CA ASP A 152 -7.23 15.73 -3.30
C ASP A 152 -8.53 15.54 -2.48
N GLY A 153 -8.69 14.32 -1.92
CA GLY A 153 -9.89 13.96 -1.15
C GLY A 153 -11.15 13.73 -1.99
N ARG A 154 -11.02 13.68 -3.31
CA ARG A 154 -12.11 13.50 -4.25
C ARG A 154 -11.96 12.23 -5.06
N GLY A 155 -13.08 11.63 -5.43
CA GLY A 155 -13.10 10.52 -6.38
C GLY A 155 -12.52 10.95 -7.73
N TRP A 156 -11.56 10.23 -8.25
CA TRP A 156 -10.81 10.55 -9.47
C TRP A 156 -11.69 10.74 -10.71
N ARG A 157 -12.90 10.19 -10.68
CA ARG A 157 -13.85 10.24 -11.76
C ARG A 157 -15.04 11.15 -11.48
N SER A 158 -15.74 10.92 -10.37
CA SER A 158 -16.94 11.68 -10.00
C SER A 158 -16.62 13.12 -9.60
N GLY A 159 -15.40 13.38 -9.11
CA GLY A 159 -15.03 14.64 -8.47
C GLY A 159 -15.73 14.89 -7.12
N ALA A 160 -16.56 13.93 -6.65
CA ALA A 160 -17.25 14.04 -5.36
C ALA A 160 -16.25 13.93 -4.19
N LEU A 161 -16.53 14.60 -3.09
CA LEU A 161 -15.79 14.38 -1.84
C LEU A 161 -15.97 12.93 -1.40
N VAL A 162 -14.85 12.29 -1.13
CA VAL A 162 -14.83 10.89 -0.68
C VAL A 162 -15.19 10.83 0.79
N GLU A 163 -16.09 9.93 1.13
CA GLU A 163 -16.48 9.65 2.51
C GLU A 163 -15.72 8.46 3.07
N ARG A 164 -15.34 8.51 4.35
CA ARG A 164 -14.84 7.33 5.05
C ARG A 164 -16.00 6.51 5.59
N LYS A 165 -16.24 5.35 4.98
CA LYS A 165 -17.35 4.46 5.35
C LYS A 165 -16.81 3.13 5.91
N LYS A 166 -17.39 2.67 7.00
CA LYS A 166 -17.04 1.37 7.58
C LYS A 166 -17.87 0.28 6.92
N LEU A 167 -17.22 -0.62 6.20
CA LEU A 167 -17.86 -1.73 5.49
C LEU A 167 -17.23 -3.07 5.87
N ASN A 168 -18.06 -4.10 5.89
CA ASN A 168 -17.62 -5.48 6.09
C ASN A 168 -17.25 -6.09 4.74
N GLN A 169 -15.96 -6.31 4.52
CA GLN A 169 -15.40 -6.75 3.25
C GLN A 169 -14.59 -8.04 3.36
N TRP A 170 -14.33 -8.66 2.22
CA TRP A 170 -13.45 -9.81 2.08
C TRP A 170 -12.00 -9.37 1.91
N PHE A 171 -11.10 -10.08 2.59
CA PHE A 171 -9.66 -9.85 2.52
C PHE A 171 -8.93 -11.15 2.25
N PHE A 172 -7.90 -11.08 1.42
CA PHE A 172 -6.92 -12.15 1.25
C PHE A 172 -5.77 -11.98 2.23
N LYS A 173 -5.30 -13.06 2.85
CA LYS A 173 -4.16 -13.04 3.78
C LYS A 173 -2.82 -12.99 3.04
N ILE A 174 -2.67 -12.08 2.09
CA ILE A 174 -1.45 -11.96 1.27
C ILE A 174 -0.20 -11.71 2.12
N SER A 175 -0.34 -10.97 3.21
CA SER A 175 0.77 -10.59 4.09
C SER A 175 1.47 -11.79 4.77
N GLN A 176 0.80 -12.93 4.92
CA GLN A 176 1.47 -14.13 5.45
C GLN A 176 2.52 -14.71 4.51
N PHE A 177 2.46 -14.38 3.22
CA PHE A 177 3.40 -14.83 2.20
C PHE A 177 4.49 -13.79 1.90
N SER A 178 4.54 -12.66 2.60
CA SER A 178 5.43 -11.54 2.28
C SER A 178 6.89 -11.94 2.20
N GLN A 179 7.39 -12.79 3.12
CA GLN A 179 8.78 -13.26 3.09
C GLN A 179 9.01 -14.21 1.92
N GLU A 180 8.10 -15.16 1.68
CA GLU A 180 8.20 -16.11 0.57
C GLU A 180 8.16 -15.41 -0.80
N LEU A 181 7.31 -14.39 -0.94
CA LEU A 181 7.26 -13.55 -2.13
C LEU A 181 8.57 -12.80 -2.36
N LEU A 182 9.15 -12.25 -1.29
CA LEU A 182 10.44 -11.55 -1.35
C LEU A 182 11.57 -12.48 -1.79
N ASP A 183 11.68 -13.65 -1.16
CA ASP A 183 12.70 -14.66 -1.46
C ASP A 183 12.49 -15.24 -2.89
N GLY A 184 11.24 -15.30 -3.33
CA GLY A 184 10.86 -15.74 -4.67
C GLY A 184 11.42 -14.86 -5.79
N LEU A 185 11.65 -13.57 -5.55
CA LEU A 185 12.21 -12.65 -6.55
C LEU A 185 13.62 -13.07 -7.01
N ASP A 186 14.40 -13.67 -6.13
CA ASP A 186 15.77 -14.12 -6.44
C ASP A 186 15.80 -15.27 -7.45
N ARG A 187 14.69 -16.03 -7.54
CA ARG A 187 14.53 -17.15 -8.48
C ARG A 187 14.06 -16.72 -9.88
N LEU A 188 13.64 -15.47 -10.05
CA LEU A 188 13.11 -14.92 -11.30
C LEU A 188 14.25 -14.39 -12.19
N ASN A 189 15.12 -15.29 -12.68
CA ASN A 189 16.33 -14.92 -13.41
C ASN A 189 16.07 -14.19 -14.74
N SER A 190 14.93 -14.45 -15.39
CA SER A 190 14.55 -13.82 -16.66
C SER A 190 13.77 -12.51 -16.50
N TRP A 191 13.50 -12.09 -15.28
CA TRP A 191 12.82 -10.82 -15.03
C TRP A 191 13.80 -9.63 -15.09
N PRO A 192 13.39 -8.48 -15.66
CA PRO A 192 14.21 -7.27 -15.64
C PRO A 192 14.50 -6.82 -14.20
N ASN A 193 15.74 -6.41 -13.93
CA ASN A 193 16.13 -5.95 -12.59
C ASN A 193 15.28 -4.80 -12.07
N LYS A 194 14.88 -3.87 -12.95
CA LYS A 194 13.97 -2.76 -12.60
C LYS A 194 12.66 -3.29 -12.00
N VAL A 195 12.08 -4.32 -12.62
CA VAL A 195 10.81 -4.91 -12.15
C VAL A 195 11.01 -5.61 -10.80
N LYS A 196 12.11 -6.38 -10.63
CA LYS A 196 12.44 -7.02 -9.34
C LYS A 196 12.62 -5.99 -8.24
N THR A 197 13.30 -4.88 -8.51
CA THR A 197 13.47 -3.78 -7.55
C THR A 197 12.12 -3.15 -7.17
N MET A 198 11.25 -2.89 -8.15
CA MET A 198 9.91 -2.36 -7.89
C MET A 198 9.10 -3.31 -6.99
N GLN A 199 9.13 -4.62 -7.26
CA GLN A 199 8.45 -5.62 -6.44
C GLN A 199 9.03 -5.70 -5.03
N LYS A 200 10.36 -5.69 -4.90
CA LYS A 200 11.04 -5.67 -3.60
C LYS A 200 10.62 -4.45 -2.76
N ASN A 201 10.59 -3.27 -3.37
CA ASN A 201 10.17 -2.04 -2.71
C ASN A 201 8.67 -2.06 -2.34
N TRP A 202 7.82 -2.67 -3.18
CA TRP A 202 6.40 -2.85 -2.91
C TRP A 202 6.15 -3.80 -1.74
N ILE A 203 6.85 -4.94 -1.68
CA ILE A 203 6.79 -5.87 -0.54
C ILE A 203 7.32 -5.18 0.72
N GLY A 204 8.37 -4.37 0.59
CA GLY A 204 8.81 -3.41 1.58
C GLY A 204 9.11 -4.02 2.94
N LYS A 205 10.05 -4.98 3.00
CA LYS A 205 10.54 -5.54 4.27
C LYS A 205 11.31 -4.48 5.05
N SER A 206 10.88 -4.22 6.27
CA SER A 206 11.54 -3.34 7.21
C SER A 206 11.85 -4.08 8.52
N PHE A 207 12.88 -3.63 9.18
CA PHE A 207 13.38 -4.18 10.42
C PHE A 207 13.39 -3.08 11.48
N GLY A 208 12.94 -3.40 12.68
CA GLY A 208 12.84 -2.41 13.74
C GLY A 208 12.45 -3.03 15.08
N SER A 209 11.88 -2.20 15.94
CA SER A 209 11.40 -2.58 17.27
C SER A 209 9.94 -2.23 17.47
N GLU A 210 9.23 -3.13 18.11
CA GLU A 210 7.96 -2.87 18.78
C GLU A 210 8.27 -2.38 20.19
N ILE A 211 7.73 -1.23 20.58
CA ILE A 211 8.00 -0.59 21.87
C ILE A 211 6.68 -0.30 22.56
N ASP A 212 6.58 -0.61 23.84
CA ASP A 212 5.46 -0.29 24.70
C ASP A 212 5.78 0.95 25.53
N PHE A 213 5.27 2.11 25.12
CA PHE A 213 5.40 3.35 25.85
C PHE A 213 4.44 3.39 27.02
N LYS A 214 4.95 3.50 28.25
CA LYS A 214 4.10 3.82 29.41
C LYS A 214 3.51 5.21 29.25
N VAL A 215 2.27 5.37 29.64
CA VAL A 215 1.58 6.68 29.62
C VAL A 215 0.99 7.04 30.96
N GLU A 216 1.01 8.33 31.26
CA GLU A 216 0.37 8.96 32.42
C GLU A 216 -0.72 9.92 31.96
N GLY A 217 -1.78 10.04 32.75
CA GLY A 217 -2.91 10.95 32.51
C GLY A 217 -4.18 10.46 33.19
N THR A 218 -5.29 11.11 32.92
CA THR A 218 -6.58 10.82 33.56
C THR A 218 -7.34 9.66 32.92
N LEU A 219 -6.92 9.22 31.72
CA LEU A 219 -7.57 8.11 31.02
C LEU A 219 -7.09 6.75 31.51
N PRO A 220 -7.92 5.70 31.45
CA PRO A 220 -7.56 4.34 31.88
C PRO A 220 -6.64 3.62 30.88
N VAL A 221 -5.66 4.35 30.34
CA VAL A 221 -4.67 3.87 29.38
C VAL A 221 -3.33 3.83 30.06
N LYS A 222 -2.71 2.65 30.15
CA LYS A 222 -1.40 2.47 30.81
C LYS A 222 -0.23 2.44 29.82
N ASN A 223 -0.45 1.91 28.63
CA ASN A 223 0.60 1.76 27.62
C ASN A 223 0.06 2.06 26.21
N ILE A 224 0.93 2.58 25.36
CA ILE A 224 0.69 2.75 23.93
C ILE A 224 1.81 2.01 23.20
N LYS A 225 1.42 1.09 22.32
CA LYS A 225 2.32 0.29 21.52
C LYS A 225 2.65 0.99 20.21
N CYS A 226 3.93 1.02 19.85
CA CYS A 226 4.43 1.65 18.64
C CYS A 226 5.44 0.71 17.93
N PHE A 227 5.50 0.75 16.61
CA PHE A 227 6.59 0.16 15.83
C PHE A 227 7.44 1.25 15.21
N THR A 228 8.76 1.06 15.24
CA THR A 228 9.71 1.97 14.62
C THR A 228 10.84 1.23 13.93
N THR A 229 11.31 1.76 12.81
CA THR A 229 12.55 1.33 12.15
C THR A 229 13.79 2.06 12.70
N ARG A 230 13.58 3.11 13.49
CA ARG A 230 14.65 3.96 14.05
C ARG A 230 14.57 4.03 15.59
N PRO A 231 14.61 2.88 16.31
CA PRO A 231 14.61 2.90 17.78
C PRO A 231 15.84 3.60 18.37
N ASP A 232 16.91 3.73 17.60
CA ASP A 232 18.14 4.42 17.95
C ASP A 232 17.97 5.93 18.18
N THR A 233 16.86 6.53 17.70
CA THR A 233 16.55 7.94 17.88
C THR A 233 15.68 8.24 19.11
N LEU A 234 15.42 7.28 19.98
CA LEU A 234 14.58 7.43 21.18
C LEU A 234 15.02 8.55 22.15
N PHE A 235 16.31 8.90 22.16
CA PHE A 235 16.79 10.03 22.95
C PHE A 235 16.43 11.41 22.39
N GLY A 236 15.95 11.45 21.11
CA GLY A 236 15.36 12.62 20.46
C GLY A 236 13.83 12.65 20.45
N PHE A 237 13.21 11.79 21.26
CA PHE A 237 11.75 11.65 21.38
C PHE A 237 11.10 12.92 21.94
N SER A 238 10.21 13.56 21.17
CA SER A 238 9.59 14.84 21.50
C SER A 238 8.08 14.78 21.69
N PHE A 239 7.42 13.81 21.06
CA PHE A 239 5.98 13.57 21.18
C PHE A 239 5.62 12.15 20.76
N LEU A 240 4.46 11.67 21.19
CA LEU A 240 3.84 10.45 20.67
C LEU A 240 2.61 10.85 19.86
N ALA A 241 2.50 10.38 18.62
CA ALA A 241 1.36 10.67 17.78
C ALA A 241 0.52 9.41 17.53
N LEU A 242 -0.80 9.58 17.61
CA LEU A 242 -1.81 8.55 17.39
C LEU A 242 -2.58 8.83 16.10
N SER A 243 -2.98 7.78 15.42
CA SER A 243 -4.00 7.86 14.38
C SER A 243 -5.34 8.34 14.97
N ILE A 244 -6.07 9.14 14.21
CA ILE A 244 -7.44 9.55 14.57
C ILE A 244 -8.40 8.36 14.79
N ASP A 245 -8.07 7.19 14.23
CA ASP A 245 -8.84 5.95 14.36
C ASP A 245 -8.28 5.01 15.44
N HIS A 246 -7.28 5.44 16.20
CA HIS A 246 -6.74 4.65 17.31
C HIS A 246 -7.79 4.47 18.40
N LYS A 247 -7.80 3.33 19.08
CA LYS A 247 -8.79 2.99 20.14
C LYS A 247 -8.96 4.06 21.20
N ILE A 248 -7.90 4.81 21.50
CA ILE A 248 -7.93 5.90 22.48
C ILE A 248 -8.87 7.04 22.04
N SER A 249 -9.16 7.19 20.74
CA SER A 249 -10.10 8.21 20.25
C SER A 249 -11.53 8.05 20.81
N GLU A 250 -11.87 6.82 21.21
CA GLU A 250 -13.17 6.53 21.84
C GLU A 250 -13.43 7.36 23.13
N PHE A 251 -12.36 7.70 23.86
CA PHE A 251 -12.44 8.51 25.09
C PHE A 251 -12.67 10.00 24.82
N PHE A 252 -12.57 10.43 23.55
CA PHE A 252 -12.71 11.82 23.13
C PHE A 252 -13.95 12.06 22.27
N LYS A 253 -14.86 11.10 22.16
CA LYS A 253 -16.07 11.21 21.31
C LYS A 253 -16.97 12.39 21.67
N GLU A 254 -17.04 12.72 22.95
CA GLU A 254 -17.87 13.80 23.47
C GLU A 254 -17.16 15.18 23.49
N ASP A 255 -15.88 15.21 23.07
CA ASP A 255 -15.10 16.45 22.96
C ASP A 255 -15.38 17.13 21.62
N GLU A 256 -16.03 18.29 21.65
CA GLU A 256 -16.38 19.05 20.44
C GLU A 256 -15.14 19.47 19.62
N ASN A 257 -14.02 19.78 20.30
CA ASN A 257 -12.80 20.18 19.60
C ASN A 257 -12.14 18.96 18.90
N PHE A 258 -12.20 17.80 19.53
CA PHE A 258 -11.74 16.56 18.89
C PHE A 258 -12.62 16.18 17.70
N THR A 259 -13.94 16.36 17.80
CA THR A 259 -14.87 16.11 16.70
C THR A 259 -14.59 17.02 15.50
N LYS A 260 -14.39 18.31 15.71
CA LYS A 260 -13.99 19.27 14.67
C LYS A 260 -12.65 18.91 14.05
N PHE A 261 -11.66 18.54 14.86
CA PHE A 261 -10.35 18.08 14.39
C PHE A 261 -10.48 16.83 13.51
N LYS A 262 -11.32 15.87 13.90
CA LYS A 262 -11.56 14.64 13.14
C LYS A 262 -12.24 14.94 11.79
N GLU A 263 -13.16 15.88 11.74
CA GLU A 263 -13.79 16.36 10.50
C GLU A 263 -12.75 17.05 9.58
N GLU A 264 -11.86 17.85 10.14
CA GLU A 264 -10.78 18.48 9.39
C GLU A 264 -9.82 17.43 8.79
N CYS A 265 -9.43 16.43 9.59
CA CYS A 265 -8.61 15.32 9.10
C CYS A 265 -9.28 14.49 8.00
N SER A 266 -10.61 14.39 8.01
CA SER A 266 -11.34 13.65 6.97
C SER A 266 -11.28 14.32 5.59
N LYS A 267 -10.98 15.61 5.54
CA LYS A 267 -10.83 16.40 4.30
C LYS A 267 -9.42 16.27 3.71
N THR A 268 -8.44 15.83 4.49
CA THR A 268 -7.07 15.58 4.02
C THR A 268 -7.00 14.18 3.41
N GLY A 269 -6.32 14.04 2.26
CA GLY A 269 -6.17 12.74 1.59
C GLY A 269 -5.51 11.69 2.50
N THR A 270 -5.87 10.44 2.31
CA THR A 270 -5.38 9.29 3.10
C THR A 270 -4.16 8.61 2.47
N THR A 271 -3.64 9.10 1.34
CA THR A 271 -2.45 8.55 0.68
C THR A 271 -1.17 9.08 1.34
N GLU A 272 -0.10 8.28 1.29
CA GLU A 272 1.21 8.71 1.81
C GLU A 272 1.70 10.01 1.15
N GLU A 273 1.43 10.18 -0.16
CA GLU A 273 1.78 11.38 -0.92
C GLU A 273 0.99 12.60 -0.44
N ALA A 274 -0.33 12.48 -0.28
CA ALA A 274 -1.18 13.56 0.21
C ALA A 274 -0.80 13.97 1.65
N ILE A 275 -0.49 12.98 2.48
CA ILE A 275 0.02 13.19 3.84
C ILE A 275 1.40 13.87 3.82
N ALA A 276 2.26 13.54 2.87
CA ALA A 276 3.60 14.14 2.79
C ALA A 276 3.55 15.65 2.47
N VAL A 277 2.65 16.06 1.58
CA VAL A 277 2.51 17.46 1.11
C VAL A 277 1.59 18.28 2.00
N GLY A 278 0.58 17.66 2.62
CA GLY A 278 -0.42 18.34 3.44
C GLY A 278 0.14 18.94 4.74
N GLU A 279 -0.53 19.98 5.23
CA GLU A 279 -0.23 20.56 6.53
C GLU A 279 -0.38 19.54 7.66
N LYS A 280 0.59 19.51 8.60
CA LYS A 280 0.57 18.60 9.75
C LYS A 280 -0.26 19.23 10.86
N ILE A 281 -1.41 18.62 11.15
CA ILE A 281 -2.30 19.07 12.22
C ILE A 281 -2.45 17.99 13.29
N GLY A 282 -2.68 18.41 14.53
CA GLY A 282 -2.82 17.52 15.67
C GLY A 282 -3.71 18.05 16.77
N PHE A 283 -4.35 17.13 17.46
CA PHE A 283 -5.13 17.40 18.68
C PHE A 283 -4.35 16.89 19.88
N ARG A 284 -4.01 17.81 20.82
CA ARG A 284 -3.27 17.47 22.04
C ARG A 284 -4.18 16.79 23.05
N THR A 285 -3.77 15.62 23.54
CA THR A 285 -4.48 14.93 24.63
C THR A 285 -3.96 15.37 26.01
N ASN A 286 -4.61 14.89 27.07
CA ASN A 286 -4.12 15.04 28.43
C ASN A 286 -3.15 13.92 28.87
N LEU A 287 -2.75 13.04 27.93
CA LEU A 287 -1.78 12.00 28.20
C LEU A 287 -0.35 12.50 27.99
N LYS A 288 0.57 11.91 28.76
CA LYS A 288 2.03 12.02 28.56
C LYS A 288 2.64 10.65 28.39
N ALA A 289 3.45 10.47 27.34
CA ALA A 289 4.23 9.26 27.13
C ALA A 289 5.60 9.38 27.78
N ILE A 290 6.08 8.28 28.36
CA ILE A 290 7.35 8.20 29.10
C ILE A 290 8.40 7.59 28.19
N ASN A 291 9.57 8.24 28.09
CA ASN A 291 10.69 7.68 27.36
C ASN A 291 11.16 6.36 28.01
N PRO A 292 11.24 5.25 27.25
CA PRO A 292 11.61 3.95 27.82
C PRO A 292 13.01 3.92 28.47
N PHE A 293 13.94 4.75 27.98
CA PHE A 293 15.31 4.82 28.50
C PHE A 293 15.50 5.88 29.58
N ASN A 294 14.65 6.90 29.64
CA ASN A 294 14.70 7.97 30.63
C ASN A 294 13.30 8.25 31.19
N PRO A 295 12.90 7.64 32.32
CA PRO A 295 11.57 7.82 32.93
C PRO A 295 11.21 9.25 33.32
N GLU A 296 12.19 10.13 33.52
CA GLU A 296 11.96 11.53 33.84
C GLU A 296 11.58 12.33 32.59
N HIS A 297 11.92 11.83 31.39
CA HIS A 297 11.59 12.46 30.12
C HIS A 297 10.17 12.05 29.68
N LYS A 298 9.22 12.97 29.87
CA LYS A 298 7.79 12.80 29.55
C LYS A 298 7.38 13.76 28.44
N VAL A 299 6.78 13.25 27.40
CA VAL A 299 6.37 14.01 26.22
C VAL A 299 4.85 13.98 26.02
N PRO A 300 4.26 14.99 25.36
CA PRO A 300 2.83 15.01 25.09
C PRO A 300 2.41 13.94 24.07
N VAL A 301 1.18 13.48 24.21
CA VAL A 301 0.52 12.59 23.25
C VAL A 301 -0.49 13.39 22.43
N TYR A 302 -0.42 13.25 21.11
CA TYR A 302 -1.31 13.91 20.15
C TYR A 302 -2.07 12.87 19.32
N PHE A 303 -3.26 13.20 18.86
CA PHE A 303 -3.78 12.64 17.61
C PHE A 303 -3.25 13.49 16.47
N ALA A 304 -2.82 12.87 15.36
CA ALA A 304 -2.24 13.57 14.23
C ALA A 304 -2.73 13.02 12.89
N ASN A 305 -2.96 13.91 11.93
CA ASN A 305 -3.51 13.55 10.62
C ASN A 305 -2.56 12.72 9.74
N PHE A 306 -1.26 12.70 10.06
CA PHE A 306 -0.25 11.98 9.30
C PHE A 306 0.06 10.56 9.84
N VAL A 307 -0.61 10.12 10.91
CA VAL A 307 -0.44 8.78 11.47
C VAL A 307 -1.53 7.86 10.95
N LEU A 308 -1.13 6.82 10.22
CA LEU A 308 -2.04 5.83 9.66
C LEU A 308 -2.28 4.68 10.64
N MET A 309 -3.53 4.24 10.77
CA MET A 309 -3.89 3.11 11.65
C MET A 309 -3.22 1.80 11.24
N ASP A 310 -2.95 1.66 9.95
CA ASP A 310 -2.35 0.45 9.37
C ASP A 310 -0.82 0.38 9.54
N TYR A 311 -0.18 1.41 10.06
CA TYR A 311 1.25 1.42 10.32
C TYR A 311 1.52 1.51 11.83
N GLY A 312 2.41 0.67 12.33
CA GLY A 312 2.95 0.77 13.68
C GLY A 312 1.92 0.74 14.82
N PHE A 313 0.81 0.02 14.66
CA PHE A 313 -0.32 -0.02 15.59
C PHE A 313 -1.13 1.28 15.67
N GLY A 314 -1.03 2.15 14.67
CA GLY A 314 -1.67 3.45 14.69
C GLY A 314 -1.03 4.43 15.67
N ALA A 315 0.24 4.22 16.01
CA ALA A 315 1.02 5.08 16.87
C ALA A 315 2.45 5.20 16.37
N VAL A 316 3.01 6.40 16.42
CA VAL A 316 4.43 6.67 16.11
C VAL A 316 5.04 7.55 17.19
N PHE A 317 6.31 7.34 17.51
CA PHE A 317 7.04 8.29 18.32
C PHE A 317 7.72 9.32 17.41
N GLY A 318 7.59 10.59 17.74
CA GLY A 318 8.16 11.68 16.96
C GLY A 318 9.60 11.99 17.33
N CYS A 319 10.49 11.97 16.33
CA CYS A 319 11.85 12.44 16.45
C CYS A 319 12.13 13.56 15.45
N PRO A 320 11.76 14.81 15.75
CA PRO A 320 11.75 15.94 14.82
C PRO A 320 13.10 16.21 14.13
N ALA A 321 14.21 15.96 14.80
CA ALA A 321 15.51 16.18 14.19
C ALA A 321 15.81 15.22 13.02
N HIS A 322 15.08 14.07 12.90
CA HIS A 322 15.44 13.00 11.96
C HIS A 322 14.29 12.49 11.10
N ASP A 323 13.10 13.09 11.18
CA ASP A 323 11.97 12.89 10.28
C ASP A 323 11.33 14.23 9.94
N GLN A 324 11.18 14.55 8.65
CA GLN A 324 10.68 15.87 8.22
C GLN A 324 9.23 16.11 8.64
N ARG A 325 8.38 15.08 8.65
CA ARG A 325 6.97 15.21 9.10
C ARG A 325 6.91 15.57 10.59
N ASP A 326 7.76 14.93 11.39
CA ASP A 326 7.87 15.20 12.82
C ASP A 326 8.45 16.59 13.06
N PHE A 327 9.40 17.04 12.21
CA PHE A 327 10.01 18.35 12.27
C PHE A 327 8.97 19.45 12.03
N ASP A 328 8.20 19.35 10.94
CA ASP A 328 7.16 20.30 10.60
C ASP A 328 6.11 20.39 11.71
N PHE A 329 5.72 19.23 12.24
CA PHE A 329 4.79 19.14 13.36
C PHE A 329 5.36 19.80 14.64
N ALA A 330 6.61 19.50 14.98
CA ALA A 330 7.25 20.04 16.17
C ALA A 330 7.43 21.57 16.08
N LYS A 331 7.77 22.11 14.91
CA LYS A 331 7.82 23.57 14.67
C LYS A 331 6.46 24.20 14.88
N LYS A 332 5.39 23.62 14.32
CA LYS A 332 4.02 24.15 14.46
C LYS A 332 3.55 24.18 15.91
N TYR A 333 3.85 23.14 16.68
CA TYR A 333 3.37 22.98 18.06
C TYR A 333 4.41 23.40 19.11
N ASN A 334 5.51 24.02 18.69
CA ASN A 334 6.60 24.50 19.55
C ASN A 334 7.13 23.40 20.50
N LEU A 335 7.39 22.20 19.91
CA LEU A 335 7.95 21.05 20.63
C LEU A 335 9.47 21.05 20.53
N GLU A 336 10.14 20.36 21.45
CA GLU A 336 11.60 20.24 21.46
C GLU A 336 12.11 19.51 20.19
N ILE A 337 13.20 20.04 19.59
CA ILE A 337 13.93 19.42 18.48
C ILE A 337 15.33 19.08 18.95
N LYS A 338 15.53 17.83 19.38
CA LYS A 338 16.82 17.37 19.89
C LYS A 338 17.53 16.54 18.83
N THR A 339 18.69 17.02 18.39
CA THR A 339 19.56 16.31 17.42
C THR A 339 20.25 15.13 18.10
N VAL A 340 20.08 13.93 17.57
CA VAL A 340 20.68 12.68 18.09
C VAL A 340 21.51 11.91 17.05
N VAL A 341 21.50 12.36 15.79
CA VAL A 341 22.40 11.88 14.72
C VAL A 341 23.06 13.06 14.05
N LYS A 342 24.37 13.03 13.89
CA LYS A 342 25.11 14.01 13.11
C LYS A 342 25.70 13.40 11.85
N PRO A 343 25.81 14.13 10.73
CA PRO A 343 26.60 13.70 9.58
C PRO A 343 28.06 13.42 9.98
N HIS A 344 28.74 12.54 9.24
CA HIS A 344 30.15 12.21 9.51
C HIS A 344 31.07 13.45 9.43
N GLU A 345 30.78 14.37 8.53
CA GLU A 345 31.59 15.56 8.25
C GLU A 345 31.36 16.69 9.26
N LYS A 346 30.38 16.57 10.15
CA LYS A 346 30.03 17.59 11.14
C LYS A 346 30.65 17.25 12.51
N ASP A 347 30.92 18.29 13.28
CA ASP A 347 31.39 18.15 14.66
C ASP A 347 30.25 17.77 15.63
N GLU A 348 30.60 17.59 16.92
CA GLU A 348 29.66 17.19 17.95
C GLU A 348 28.62 18.27 18.31
N ASN A 349 28.85 19.52 17.89
CA ASN A 349 27.95 20.65 18.12
C ASN A 349 26.88 20.77 17.01
N PHE A 350 26.88 19.89 16.04
CA PHE A 350 25.87 19.88 14.96
C PHE A 350 24.44 19.87 15.52
N LYS A 351 23.65 20.83 15.07
CA LYS A 351 22.21 20.95 15.42
C LYS A 351 21.37 21.06 14.18
N VAL A 352 20.25 20.37 14.19
CA VAL A 352 19.18 20.50 13.20
C VAL A 352 18.40 21.78 13.50
N THR A 353 18.29 22.72 12.54
CA THR A 353 17.65 24.02 12.70
C THR A 353 16.52 24.30 11.73
N ASP A 354 16.72 24.04 10.45
CA ASP A 354 15.82 24.47 9.38
C ASP A 354 15.05 23.33 8.73
N GLU A 355 15.68 22.17 8.63
CA GLU A 355 15.10 20.94 8.08
C GLU A 355 15.62 19.71 8.83
N ALA A 356 14.86 18.62 8.83
CA ALA A 356 15.28 17.37 9.46
C ALA A 356 16.48 16.75 8.73
N TYR A 357 17.33 16.04 9.48
CA TYR A 357 18.42 15.25 8.93
C TYR A 357 18.11 13.75 8.99
N PRO A 358 17.58 13.14 7.93
CA PRO A 358 17.23 11.70 7.90
C PRO A 358 18.41 10.78 7.49
N GLY A 359 19.58 11.36 7.20
CA GLY A 359 20.75 10.64 6.67
C GLY A 359 21.46 9.74 7.69
N PRO A 360 22.43 8.93 7.22
CA PRO A 360 23.31 8.15 8.08
C PRO A 360 24.35 9.05 8.76
N GLY A 361 24.92 8.56 9.86
CA GLY A 361 25.93 9.33 10.58
C GLY A 361 26.27 8.73 11.95
N ILE A 362 26.73 9.58 12.86
CA ILE A 362 27.14 9.16 14.22
C ILE A 362 26.09 9.59 15.24
N ILE A 363 25.73 8.66 16.13
CA ILE A 363 24.83 8.97 17.25
C ILE A 363 25.52 9.92 18.25
N ILE A 364 24.82 10.98 18.63
CA ILE A 364 25.19 11.94 19.66
C ILE A 364 24.04 12.18 20.63
N ASN A 365 24.27 12.80 21.77
CA ASN A 365 23.24 13.16 22.77
C ASN A 365 22.31 12.00 23.22
N SER A 366 22.82 10.77 23.16
CA SER A 366 22.05 9.53 23.33
C SER A 366 22.71 8.54 24.31
N GLU A 367 23.43 9.06 25.31
CA GLU A 367 24.05 8.29 26.41
C GLU A 367 24.88 7.09 25.89
N PHE A 368 24.42 5.87 26.21
CA PHE A 368 25.09 4.62 25.87
C PHE A 368 25.09 4.29 24.36
N LEU A 369 24.40 5.05 23.53
CA LEU A 369 24.43 4.91 22.07
C LEU A 369 25.41 5.85 21.39
N ASN A 370 25.96 6.85 22.11
CA ASN A 370 26.89 7.82 21.54
C ASN A 370 28.08 7.14 20.84
N GLY A 371 28.44 7.66 19.67
CA GLY A 371 29.57 7.16 18.88
C GLY A 371 29.25 5.97 17.96
N LEU A 372 28.02 5.42 18.01
CA LEU A 372 27.63 4.31 17.12
C LEU A 372 27.23 4.82 15.73
N GLU A 373 27.50 4.00 14.72
CA GLU A 373 27.05 4.23 13.35
C GLU A 373 25.52 4.11 13.24
N ALA A 374 24.87 5.17 12.75
CA ALA A 374 23.44 5.22 12.49
C ALA A 374 23.15 5.09 10.99
N PRO A 375 22.15 4.27 10.60
CA PRO A 375 21.26 3.44 11.44
C PRO A 375 21.79 2.02 11.72
N ASN A 376 22.95 1.63 11.19
CA ASN A 376 23.40 0.23 11.15
C ASN A 376 23.60 -0.36 12.55
N ASP A 377 24.67 0.08 13.24
CA ASP A 377 25.03 -0.48 14.54
C ASP A 377 24.10 0.02 15.66
N SER A 378 23.69 1.28 15.57
CA SER A 378 22.82 1.92 16.56
C SER A 378 21.45 1.24 16.68
N VAL A 379 20.81 0.89 15.58
CA VAL A 379 19.50 0.22 15.57
C VAL A 379 19.61 -1.18 16.19
N VAL A 380 20.62 -1.97 15.80
CA VAL A 380 20.84 -3.33 16.33
C VAL A 380 21.08 -3.27 17.85
N LYS A 381 21.99 -2.38 18.28
CA LYS A 381 22.32 -2.20 19.71
C LYS A 381 21.11 -1.77 20.52
N THR A 382 20.30 -0.84 19.97
CA THR A 382 19.12 -0.35 20.67
C THR A 382 18.07 -1.46 20.84
N ILE A 383 17.84 -2.25 19.80
CA ILE A 383 16.90 -3.38 19.88
C ILE A 383 17.34 -4.39 20.94
N ASP A 384 18.61 -4.76 20.97
CA ASP A 384 19.17 -5.68 21.97
C ASP A 384 18.95 -5.15 23.40
N ILE A 385 19.12 -3.85 23.62
CA ILE A 385 18.90 -3.24 24.94
C ILE A 385 17.43 -3.22 25.30
N LEU A 386 16.54 -2.87 24.36
CA LEU A 386 15.09 -2.89 24.56
C LEU A 386 14.59 -4.28 24.94
N GLU A 387 15.08 -5.34 24.27
CA GLU A 387 14.73 -6.72 24.58
C GLU A 387 15.24 -7.15 25.96
N LYS A 388 16.51 -6.88 26.29
CA LYS A 388 17.10 -7.19 27.60
C LYS A 388 16.37 -6.51 28.75
N LYS A 389 15.93 -5.25 28.54
CA LYS A 389 15.17 -4.49 29.55
C LYS A 389 13.67 -4.80 29.53
N LYS A 390 13.17 -5.64 28.62
CA LYS A 390 11.73 -5.95 28.40
C LYS A 390 10.89 -4.71 28.10
N LEU A 391 11.44 -3.72 27.41
CA LEU A 391 10.81 -2.46 27.01
C LEU A 391 10.34 -2.49 25.55
N GLY A 392 10.79 -3.49 24.79
CA GLY A 392 10.41 -3.68 23.40
C GLY A 392 10.91 -5.03 22.89
N LYS A 393 10.61 -5.33 21.65
CA LYS A 393 11.06 -6.55 20.98
C LYS A 393 11.35 -6.28 19.51
N LYS A 394 12.31 -7.05 18.98
CA LYS A 394 12.62 -7.07 17.56
C LYS A 394 11.39 -7.43 16.74
N LYS A 395 11.16 -6.70 15.65
CA LYS A 395 10.06 -6.98 14.74
C LYS A 395 10.46 -6.75 13.29
N ILE A 396 10.05 -7.69 12.45
CA ILE A 396 10.07 -7.51 11.01
C ILE A 396 8.66 -7.08 10.59
N ASN A 397 8.57 -6.03 9.80
CA ASN A 397 7.34 -5.56 9.21
C ASN A 397 7.45 -5.56 7.69
N PHE A 398 6.33 -5.70 7.00
CA PHE A 398 6.24 -5.61 5.56
C PHE A 398 5.24 -4.51 5.19
N ARG A 399 5.55 -3.78 4.13
CA ARG A 399 4.64 -2.76 3.58
C ARG A 399 3.44 -3.43 2.89
N LEU A 400 3.66 -4.60 2.28
CA LEU A 400 2.61 -5.42 1.69
C LEU A 400 1.56 -5.80 2.73
N LYS A 401 0.30 -5.46 2.45
CA LYS A 401 -0.87 -5.71 3.31
C LYS A 401 -2.01 -6.34 2.54
#